data_9bd2972d683397556c126736b3cfedcb
#
_entry.id   9bd2972d683397556c126736b3cfedcb
#
_cell.length_a   1.000
_cell.length_b   1.000
_cell.length_c   1.000
_cell.angle_alpha   90.00
_cell.angle_beta   90.00
_cell.angle_gamma   90.00
#
_symmetry.space_group_name_H-M   'P 1'
#
loop_
_entity.id
_entity.type
_entity.pdbx_description
1 polymer ?
#
loop_
_entity_poly.entity_id
_entity_poly.type
_entity_poly.pdbx_seq_one_letter_code
_entity_poly.pdbx_strand_id
1 'polypeptide(L)'
;RLNAASRARDGRPTPQALAEDLAAMLALPSAPFDAVRWIKCRSDKRGVVTVDGRGYLAGPSWHSRELLVGVRASTVEILADRGRRVAVLPRAFGDGPAVRDPLSLVPALIARPRAFGESVIRRDMPEALVRAMDSLDAAGRRRVLRSIERAAGPSGFDAACSAAQMVIEGGRIPDDATVDVLARRMAAGGPAAEGGSGQRL
;
A
#
# COMPACT_ATOMS: atom_id res chain seq x y z
N ARG A 1 16.99 -7.31 31.69
CA ARG A 1 18.05 -7.53 32.72
C ARG A 1 18.45 -6.23 33.40
N LEU A 2 18.49 -5.09 32.72
CA LEU A 2 18.88 -3.77 33.31
C LEU A 2 17.91 -3.35 34.43
N ASN A 3 16.61 -3.49 34.26
CA ASN A 3 15.62 -3.10 35.26
C ASN A 3 15.65 -3.93 36.54
N ALA A 4 16.12 -5.18 36.49
CA ALA A 4 16.20 -6.05 37.66
C ALA A 4 17.29 -5.63 38.67
N ALA A 5 18.33 -4.94 38.17
CA ALA A 5 19.46 -4.47 38.97
C ALA A 5 19.34 -2.98 39.35
N SER A 6 18.40 -2.25 38.73
CA SER A 6 18.22 -0.81 38.97
C SER A 6 17.32 -0.54 40.19
N ARG A 7 17.50 0.66 40.77
CA ARG A 7 16.67 1.15 41.88
C ARG A 7 15.93 2.41 41.47
N ALA A 8 14.70 2.55 41.95
CA ALA A 8 13.91 3.75 41.82
C ALA A 8 14.54 4.89 42.62
N ARG A 9 14.10 6.14 42.39
CA ARG A 9 14.64 7.35 43.02
C ARG A 9 14.56 7.31 44.56
N ASP A 10 13.63 6.55 45.12
CA ASP A 10 13.42 6.34 46.55
C ASP A 10 14.21 5.13 47.10
N GLY A 11 15.08 4.51 46.32
CA GLY A 11 15.93 3.39 46.73
C GLY A 11 15.27 2.03 46.61
N ARG A 12 13.96 1.90 46.32
CA ARG A 12 13.28 0.63 46.12
C ARG A 12 13.73 -0.08 44.84
N PRO A 13 13.69 -1.40 44.75
CA PRO A 13 13.92 -2.12 43.51
C PRO A 13 12.95 -1.64 42.40
N THR A 14 13.45 -1.29 41.21
CA THR A 14 12.63 -0.79 40.09
C THR A 14 11.45 -1.70 39.75
N PRO A 15 11.56 -3.08 39.74
CA PRO A 15 10.41 -3.93 39.48
C PRO A 15 9.28 -3.79 40.50
N GLN A 16 9.62 -3.55 41.79
CA GLN A 16 8.62 -3.38 42.85
C GLN A 16 7.91 -2.02 42.68
N ALA A 17 8.67 -0.93 42.47
CA ALA A 17 8.10 0.37 42.24
C ALA A 17 7.20 0.38 40.98
N LEU A 18 7.64 -0.29 39.89
CA LEU A 18 6.83 -0.45 38.68
C LEU A 18 5.53 -1.21 38.92
N ALA A 19 5.55 -2.28 39.72
CA ALA A 19 4.36 -3.05 40.01
C ALA A 19 3.31 -2.22 40.77
N GLU A 20 3.75 -1.38 41.74
CA GLU A 20 2.90 -0.44 42.49
C GLU A 20 2.31 0.63 41.57
N ASP A 21 3.14 1.23 40.69
CA ASP A 21 2.70 2.21 39.70
C ASP A 21 1.67 1.61 38.73
N LEU A 22 1.91 0.41 38.22
CA LEU A 22 0.99 -0.30 37.33
C LEU A 22 -0.37 -0.57 37.98
N ALA A 23 -0.39 -0.89 39.30
CA ALA A 23 -1.62 -1.09 40.02
C ALA A 23 -2.42 0.21 40.21
N ALA A 24 -1.74 1.37 40.28
CA ALA A 24 -2.34 2.69 40.43
C ALA A 24 -2.71 3.34 39.07
N MET A 25 -2.18 2.81 37.95
CA MET A 25 -2.46 3.34 36.61
C MET A 25 -3.91 3.07 36.20
N LEU A 26 -4.49 4.02 35.46
CA LEU A 26 -5.76 3.82 34.79
C LEU A 26 -5.60 2.79 33.66
N ALA A 27 -6.66 2.01 33.44
CA ALA A 27 -6.69 1.10 32.28
C ALA A 27 -6.50 1.90 30.98
N LEU A 28 -5.69 1.34 30.06
CA LEU A 28 -5.51 1.93 28.74
C LEU A 28 -6.86 1.95 27.99
N PRO A 29 -7.14 3.01 27.21
CA PRO A 29 -8.31 3.05 26.35
C PRO A 29 -8.37 1.81 25.46
N SER A 30 -9.56 1.29 25.22
CA SER A 30 -9.78 0.11 24.33
C SER A 30 -9.37 0.38 22.89
N ALA A 31 -9.43 1.64 22.44
CA ALA A 31 -8.92 2.07 21.14
C ALA A 31 -7.63 2.88 21.35
N PRO A 32 -6.54 2.51 20.66
CA PRO A 32 -5.30 3.26 20.72
C PRO A 32 -5.50 4.66 20.13
N PHE A 33 -4.77 5.64 20.67
CA PHE A 33 -4.77 7.01 20.13
C PHE A 33 -4.17 6.99 18.71
N ASP A 34 -4.92 7.50 17.71
CA ASP A 34 -4.44 7.66 16.34
C ASP A 34 -3.69 9.00 16.21
N ALA A 35 -2.37 8.92 16.30
CA ALA A 35 -1.49 10.08 16.13
C ALA A 35 -1.39 10.44 14.65
N VAL A 36 -2.32 11.24 14.15
CA VAL A 36 -2.38 11.67 12.75
C VAL A 36 -2.36 13.20 12.62
N ARG A 37 -1.53 13.70 11.70
CA ARG A 37 -1.53 15.11 11.29
C ARG A 37 -2.26 15.24 9.97
N TRP A 38 -3.42 15.90 9.98
CA TRP A 38 -4.21 16.14 8.78
C TRP A 38 -3.82 17.45 8.12
N ILE A 39 -3.55 17.40 6.81
CA ILE A 39 -3.21 18.56 5.98
C ILE A 39 -4.00 18.54 4.67
N LYS A 40 -4.39 19.70 4.19
CA LYS A 40 -4.97 19.84 2.85
C LYS A 40 -3.84 20.02 1.84
N CYS A 41 -3.83 19.21 0.80
CA CYS A 41 -2.84 19.28 -0.27
C CYS A 41 -3.53 19.30 -1.63
N ARG A 42 -3.03 20.12 -2.55
CA ARG A 42 -3.45 20.07 -3.95
C ARG A 42 -2.52 19.15 -4.71
N SER A 43 -3.09 18.16 -5.40
CA SER A 43 -2.33 17.26 -6.26
C SER A 43 -1.86 17.97 -7.53
N ASP A 44 -0.76 17.52 -8.09
CA ASP A 44 -0.22 18.01 -9.37
C ASP A 44 -1.02 17.45 -10.57
N LYS A 45 -0.53 17.73 -11.80
CA LYS A 45 -1.13 17.24 -13.07
C LYS A 45 -1.08 15.71 -13.20
N ARG A 46 -0.25 15.02 -12.42
CA ARG A 46 -0.12 13.56 -12.41
C ARG A 46 -0.91 12.92 -11.29
N GLY A 47 -1.52 13.69 -10.39
CA GLY A 47 -2.22 13.21 -9.21
C GLY A 47 -1.29 12.92 -8.03
N VAL A 48 -0.11 13.57 -7.96
CA VAL A 48 0.83 13.46 -6.84
C VAL A 48 0.56 14.58 -5.84
N VAL A 49 0.46 14.24 -4.57
CA VAL A 49 0.49 15.19 -3.46
C VAL A 49 1.87 15.21 -2.83
N THR A 50 2.35 16.37 -2.39
CA THR A 50 3.66 16.51 -1.74
C THR A 50 3.47 16.77 -0.26
N VAL A 51 4.12 15.97 0.58
CA VAL A 51 4.09 16.05 2.03
C VAL A 51 5.51 15.92 2.57
N ASP A 52 5.94 16.89 3.40
CA ASP A 52 7.27 16.91 3.99
C ASP A 52 8.41 16.70 2.96
N GLY A 53 8.27 17.31 1.76
CA GLY A 53 9.22 17.19 0.65
C GLY A 53 9.07 15.90 -0.19
N ARG A 54 8.23 14.96 0.21
CA ARG A 54 8.04 13.67 -0.48
C ARG A 54 6.74 13.63 -1.27
N GLY A 55 6.82 13.11 -2.51
CA GLY A 55 5.63 12.90 -3.35
C GLY A 55 4.91 11.59 -3.02
N TYR A 56 3.57 11.61 -3.03
CA TYR A 56 2.69 10.45 -2.87
C TYR A 56 1.64 10.45 -3.97
N LEU A 57 1.56 9.37 -4.73
CA LEU A 57 0.65 9.27 -5.87
C LEU A 57 -0.75 8.85 -5.43
N ALA A 58 -1.70 9.77 -5.53
CA ALA A 58 -3.13 9.47 -5.37
C ALA A 58 -3.73 8.78 -6.61
N GLY A 59 -3.08 8.94 -7.76
CA GLY A 59 -3.49 8.42 -9.05
C GLY A 59 -3.94 9.50 -10.04
N PRO A 60 -3.85 9.23 -11.35
CA PRO A 60 -4.16 10.22 -12.40
C PRO A 60 -5.59 10.75 -12.38
N SER A 61 -6.54 9.98 -11.86
CA SER A 61 -7.94 10.39 -11.68
C SER A 61 -8.11 11.56 -10.69
N TRP A 62 -7.10 11.81 -9.88
CA TRP A 62 -7.08 12.83 -8.83
C TRP A 62 -6.21 14.04 -9.18
N HIS A 63 -5.89 14.23 -10.46
CA HIS A 63 -5.07 15.36 -10.91
C HIS A 63 -5.71 16.72 -10.57
N SER A 64 -4.88 17.64 -10.12
CA SER A 64 -5.26 19.04 -9.83
C SER A 64 -6.43 19.20 -8.85
N ARG A 65 -6.65 18.21 -7.96
CA ARG A 65 -7.70 18.25 -6.94
C ARG A 65 -7.14 18.56 -5.55
N GLU A 66 -7.95 19.17 -4.72
CA GLU A 66 -7.68 19.29 -3.29
C GLU A 66 -8.02 17.96 -2.60
N LEU A 67 -7.07 17.43 -1.83
CA LEU A 67 -7.17 16.17 -1.11
C LEU A 67 -6.79 16.41 0.35
N LEU A 68 -7.38 15.64 1.25
CA LEU A 68 -7.01 15.63 2.66
C LEU A 68 -6.00 14.50 2.91
N VAL A 69 -4.85 14.84 3.48
CA VAL A 69 -3.76 13.89 3.70
C VAL A 69 -3.49 13.74 5.19
N GLY A 70 -3.65 12.53 5.68
CA GLY A 70 -3.34 12.13 7.07
C GLY A 70 -1.95 11.52 7.15
N VAL A 71 -1.06 12.16 7.90
CA VAL A 71 0.34 11.75 8.07
C VAL A 71 0.49 11.10 9.43
N ARG A 72 0.79 9.80 9.43
CA ARG A 72 1.12 9.01 10.62
C ARG A 72 2.63 8.72 10.68
N ALA A 73 3.07 8.03 11.70
CA ALA A 73 4.48 7.67 11.87
C ALA A 73 5.01 6.84 10.69
N SER A 74 4.27 5.85 10.23
CA SER A 74 4.68 4.88 9.19
C SER A 74 3.86 4.94 7.91
N THR A 75 2.74 5.66 7.88
CA THR A 75 1.83 5.69 6.75
C THR A 75 1.35 7.09 6.42
N VAL A 76 1.00 7.28 5.15
CA VAL A 76 0.32 8.46 4.61
C VAL A 76 -1.00 8.01 4.00
N GLU A 77 -2.11 8.52 4.53
CA GLU A 77 -3.46 8.25 4.04
C GLU A 77 -3.96 9.43 3.23
N ILE A 78 -4.49 9.19 2.04
CA ILE A 78 -5.04 10.21 1.17
C ILE A 78 -6.55 10.01 1.09
N LEU A 79 -7.29 11.07 1.40
CA LEU A 79 -8.74 11.10 1.35
C LEU A 79 -9.22 12.14 0.33
N ALA A 80 -10.26 11.80 -0.38
CA ALA A 80 -11.03 12.72 -1.21
C ALA A 80 -12.26 13.26 -0.45
N ASP A 81 -13.12 13.99 -1.15
CA ASP A 81 -14.34 14.55 -0.61
C ASP A 81 -15.16 13.52 0.19
N ARG A 82 -15.78 13.98 1.27
CA ARG A 82 -16.60 13.18 2.20
C ARG A 82 -15.83 12.02 2.85
N GLY A 83 -14.51 12.16 3.01
CA GLY A 83 -13.70 11.14 3.69
C GLY A 83 -13.48 9.85 2.88
N ARG A 84 -13.75 9.84 1.56
CA ARG A 84 -13.50 8.67 0.72
C ARG A 84 -12.00 8.39 0.64
N ARG A 85 -11.59 7.24 1.14
CA ARG A 85 -10.18 6.79 1.07
C ARG A 85 -9.76 6.58 -0.38
N VAL A 86 -8.67 7.24 -0.77
CA VAL A 86 -8.06 7.15 -2.12
C VAL A 86 -6.88 6.19 -2.09
N ALA A 87 -5.98 6.37 -1.12
CA ALA A 87 -4.79 5.53 -0.96
C ALA A 87 -4.31 5.53 0.50
N VAL A 88 -3.65 4.46 0.89
CA VAL A 88 -2.80 4.38 2.08
C VAL A 88 -1.44 3.89 1.63
N LEU A 89 -0.42 4.72 1.81
CA LEU A 89 0.92 4.47 1.30
C LEU A 89 1.91 4.45 2.47
N PRO A 90 3.00 3.67 2.38
CA PRO A 90 4.05 3.75 3.38
C PRO A 90 4.66 5.16 3.40
N ARG A 91 4.91 5.69 4.60
CA ARG A 91 5.58 6.97 4.75
C ARG A 91 7.05 6.79 4.38
N ALA A 92 7.54 7.62 3.48
CA ALA A 92 8.94 7.66 3.07
C ALA A 92 9.58 8.99 3.50
N PHE A 93 10.86 8.95 3.79
CA PHE A 93 11.67 10.08 4.24
C PHE A 93 12.80 10.33 3.23
N GLY A 94 13.29 11.57 3.22
CA GLY A 94 14.36 11.99 2.31
C GLY A 94 13.93 12.11 0.85
N ASP A 95 14.90 12.29 -0.04
CA ASP A 95 14.68 12.45 -1.47
C ASP A 95 14.43 11.11 -2.17
N GLY A 96 13.71 11.16 -3.29
CA GLY A 96 13.46 9.99 -4.14
C GLY A 96 12.17 10.08 -4.94
N PRO A 97 11.85 9.04 -5.71
CA PRO A 97 10.64 8.99 -6.53
C PRO A 97 9.38 9.04 -5.66
N ALA A 98 8.27 9.49 -6.25
CA ALA A 98 6.99 9.48 -5.55
C ALA A 98 6.61 8.06 -5.11
N VAL A 99 6.17 7.94 -3.86
CA VAL A 99 5.61 6.70 -3.32
C VAL A 99 4.29 6.42 -4.01
N ARG A 100 4.08 5.20 -4.48
CA ARG A 100 2.87 4.82 -5.20
C ARG A 100 2.42 3.40 -4.87
N ASP A 101 1.13 3.19 -5.02
CA ASP A 101 0.56 1.88 -5.22
C ASP A 101 0.37 1.68 -6.73
N PRO A 102 0.98 0.66 -7.36
CA PRO A 102 0.81 0.39 -8.79
C PRO A 102 -0.66 0.29 -9.21
N LEU A 103 -1.51 -0.25 -8.34
CA LEU A 103 -2.95 -0.39 -8.59
C LEU A 103 -3.64 0.95 -8.87
N SER A 104 -3.14 2.05 -8.30
CA SER A 104 -3.68 3.40 -8.52
C SER A 104 -3.60 3.88 -9.99
N LEU A 105 -2.74 3.26 -10.80
CA LEU A 105 -2.56 3.58 -12.22
C LEU A 105 -3.51 2.78 -13.13
N VAL A 106 -3.97 1.63 -12.68
CA VAL A 106 -4.72 0.67 -13.51
C VAL A 106 -6.02 1.24 -14.07
N PRO A 107 -6.87 1.96 -13.29
CA PRO A 107 -8.11 2.55 -13.84
C PRO A 107 -7.87 3.51 -15.02
N ALA A 108 -6.81 4.32 -14.96
CA ALA A 108 -6.46 5.23 -16.05
C ALA A 108 -6.00 4.46 -17.31
N LEU A 109 -5.29 3.36 -17.13
CA LEU A 109 -4.84 2.50 -18.23
C LEU A 109 -5.98 1.66 -18.83
N ILE A 110 -6.95 1.25 -18.04
CA ILE A 110 -8.18 0.63 -18.54
C ILE A 110 -8.94 1.60 -19.46
N ALA A 111 -9.02 2.87 -19.07
CA ALA A 111 -9.63 3.90 -19.90
C ALA A 111 -8.82 4.18 -21.18
N ARG A 112 -7.49 4.16 -21.09
CA ARG A 112 -6.56 4.48 -22.18
C ARG A 112 -5.48 3.39 -22.35
N PRO A 113 -5.80 2.18 -22.87
CA PRO A 113 -4.87 1.05 -22.91
C PRO A 113 -3.61 1.28 -23.75
N ARG A 114 -3.66 2.20 -24.73
CA ARG A 114 -2.50 2.57 -25.53
C ARG A 114 -1.40 3.26 -24.71
N ALA A 115 -1.75 3.90 -23.61
CA ALA A 115 -0.80 4.54 -22.70
C ALA A 115 0.05 3.53 -21.90
N PHE A 116 -0.26 2.24 -21.95
CA PHE A 116 0.48 1.20 -21.25
C PHE A 116 1.98 1.18 -21.63
N GLY A 117 2.30 1.39 -22.92
CA GLY A 117 3.69 1.38 -23.41
C GLY A 117 4.63 2.34 -22.69
N GLU A 118 4.12 3.52 -22.30
CA GLU A 118 4.87 4.59 -21.63
C GLU A 118 4.61 4.65 -20.10
N SER A 119 3.82 3.73 -19.57
CA SER A 119 3.43 3.77 -18.17
C SER A 119 4.51 3.21 -17.26
N VAL A 120 4.72 3.89 -16.11
CA VAL A 120 5.66 3.44 -15.08
C VAL A 120 5.23 2.13 -14.42
N ILE A 121 3.97 1.71 -14.52
CA ILE A 121 3.44 0.44 -13.97
C ILE A 121 4.19 -0.78 -14.54
N ARG A 122 4.75 -0.65 -15.75
CA ARG A 122 5.55 -1.69 -16.41
C ARG A 122 6.75 -2.14 -15.57
N ARG A 123 7.28 -1.25 -14.73
CA ARG A 123 8.41 -1.54 -13.82
C ARG A 123 7.98 -2.34 -12.58
N ASP A 124 6.69 -2.33 -12.31
CA ASP A 124 6.09 -3.00 -11.15
C ASP A 124 5.46 -4.35 -11.57
N MET A 125 5.49 -4.68 -12.85
CA MET A 125 4.93 -5.93 -13.41
C MET A 125 6.04 -6.92 -13.78
N PRO A 126 5.77 -8.23 -13.73
CA PRO A 126 6.68 -9.24 -14.27
C PRO A 126 6.99 -8.99 -15.75
N GLU A 127 8.25 -9.15 -16.14
CA GLU A 127 8.71 -8.84 -17.51
C GLU A 127 7.99 -9.69 -18.57
N ALA A 128 7.71 -10.96 -18.28
CA ALA A 128 6.99 -11.84 -19.19
C ALA A 128 5.54 -11.35 -19.43
N LEU A 129 4.87 -10.87 -18.38
CA LEU A 129 3.55 -10.25 -18.51
C LEU A 129 3.60 -8.97 -19.34
N VAL A 130 4.60 -8.13 -19.12
CA VAL A 130 4.79 -6.89 -19.90
C VAL A 130 4.98 -7.21 -21.38
N ARG A 131 5.84 -8.15 -21.73
CA ARG A 131 6.07 -8.60 -23.14
C ARG A 131 4.79 -9.13 -23.78
N ALA A 132 4.05 -9.94 -23.04
CA ALA A 132 2.77 -10.46 -23.52
C ALA A 132 1.75 -9.35 -23.74
N MET A 133 1.66 -8.38 -22.84
CA MET A 133 0.77 -7.23 -23.01
C MET A 133 1.18 -6.33 -24.18
N ASP A 134 2.47 -6.22 -24.48
CA ASP A 134 2.95 -5.44 -25.63
C ASP A 134 2.49 -6.03 -26.96
N SER A 135 2.33 -7.35 -27.06
CA SER A 135 1.82 -8.05 -28.25
C SER A 135 0.29 -7.94 -28.43
N LEU A 136 -0.45 -7.55 -27.38
CA LEU A 136 -1.90 -7.43 -27.43
C LEU A 136 -2.35 -6.10 -28.06
N ASP A 137 -3.54 -6.13 -28.68
CA ASP A 137 -4.23 -4.92 -29.08
C ASP A 137 -4.80 -4.15 -27.86
N ALA A 138 -5.39 -2.98 -28.10
CA ALA A 138 -5.96 -2.15 -27.04
C ALA A 138 -7.11 -2.85 -26.25
N ALA A 139 -7.88 -3.71 -26.92
CA ALA A 139 -8.98 -4.45 -26.31
C ALA A 139 -8.44 -5.57 -25.40
N GLY A 140 -7.42 -6.30 -25.87
CA GLY A 140 -6.72 -7.33 -25.10
C GLY A 140 -6.06 -6.74 -23.84
N ARG A 141 -5.29 -5.65 -23.99
CA ARG A 141 -4.69 -4.94 -22.86
C ARG A 141 -5.72 -4.50 -21.83
N ARG A 142 -6.85 -3.94 -22.27
CA ARG A 142 -7.94 -3.52 -21.38
C ARG A 142 -8.51 -4.69 -20.60
N ARG A 143 -8.68 -5.85 -21.24
CA ARG A 143 -9.19 -7.07 -20.58
C ARG A 143 -8.24 -7.55 -19.51
N VAL A 144 -6.95 -7.68 -19.81
CA VAL A 144 -5.93 -8.10 -18.83
C VAL A 144 -5.86 -7.12 -17.65
N LEU A 145 -5.86 -5.81 -17.91
CA LEU A 145 -5.85 -4.80 -16.85
C LEU A 145 -7.07 -4.87 -15.94
N ARG A 146 -8.25 -5.16 -16.48
CA ARG A 146 -9.47 -5.34 -15.67
C ARG A 146 -9.39 -6.58 -14.79
N SER A 147 -8.89 -7.69 -15.32
CA SER A 147 -8.71 -8.91 -14.54
C SER A 147 -7.70 -8.70 -13.41
N ILE A 148 -6.59 -7.98 -13.66
CA ILE A 148 -5.62 -7.59 -12.63
C ILE A 148 -6.28 -6.68 -11.59
N GLU A 149 -7.00 -5.63 -12.00
CA GLU A 149 -7.67 -4.70 -11.08
C GLU A 149 -8.60 -5.43 -10.11
N ARG A 150 -9.43 -6.35 -10.61
CA ARG A 150 -10.37 -7.13 -9.80
C ARG A 150 -9.68 -8.08 -8.84
N ALA A 151 -8.70 -8.82 -9.33
CA ALA A 151 -7.96 -9.79 -8.52
C ALA A 151 -7.05 -9.13 -7.48
N ALA A 152 -6.51 -7.95 -7.78
CA ALA A 152 -5.60 -7.23 -6.88
C ALA A 152 -6.29 -6.72 -5.61
N GLY A 153 -7.58 -6.42 -5.63
CA GLY A 153 -8.31 -5.99 -4.45
C GLY A 153 -8.18 -6.95 -3.26
N PRO A 154 -8.52 -8.23 -3.41
CA PRO A 154 -8.42 -9.22 -2.34
C PRO A 154 -7.02 -9.86 -2.20
N SER A 155 -6.18 -9.89 -3.25
CA SER A 155 -4.96 -10.71 -3.28
C SER A 155 -3.66 -9.90 -3.38
N GLY A 156 -3.75 -8.60 -3.62
CA GLY A 156 -2.60 -7.73 -3.88
C GLY A 156 -2.19 -7.71 -5.35
N PHE A 157 -1.46 -6.63 -5.72
CA PHE A 157 -1.08 -6.38 -7.10
C PHE A 157 -0.12 -7.44 -7.66
N ASP A 158 0.88 -7.86 -6.89
CA ASP A 158 1.89 -8.82 -7.32
C ASP A 158 1.29 -10.21 -7.60
N ALA A 159 0.40 -10.68 -6.70
CA ALA A 159 -0.30 -11.95 -6.89
C ALA A 159 -1.22 -11.92 -8.12
N ALA A 160 -1.92 -10.81 -8.35
CA ALA A 160 -2.77 -10.63 -9.53
C ALA A 160 -1.97 -10.62 -10.84
N CYS A 161 -0.81 -9.94 -10.86
CA CYS A 161 0.08 -9.92 -12.02
C CYS A 161 0.68 -11.30 -12.30
N SER A 162 1.12 -12.01 -11.26
CA SER A 162 1.67 -13.38 -11.39
C SER A 162 0.60 -14.35 -11.90
N ALA A 163 -0.63 -14.25 -11.40
CA ALA A 163 -1.75 -15.06 -11.87
C ALA A 163 -2.08 -14.78 -13.35
N ALA A 164 -2.13 -13.50 -13.75
CA ALA A 164 -2.34 -13.13 -15.15
C ALA A 164 -1.23 -13.66 -16.06
N GLN A 165 0.03 -13.59 -15.61
CA GLN A 165 1.18 -14.17 -16.33
C GLN A 165 1.00 -15.66 -16.56
N MET A 166 0.68 -16.44 -15.51
CA MET A 166 0.48 -17.89 -15.64
C MET A 166 -0.61 -18.25 -16.67
N VAL A 167 -1.70 -17.49 -16.69
CA VAL A 167 -2.78 -17.72 -17.68
C VAL A 167 -2.29 -17.50 -19.11
N ILE A 168 -1.49 -16.44 -19.32
CA ILE A 168 -0.91 -16.11 -20.64
C ILE A 168 0.12 -17.16 -21.07
N GLU A 169 0.99 -17.58 -20.16
CA GLU A 169 1.98 -18.65 -20.43
C GLU A 169 1.31 -19.98 -20.77
N GLY A 170 0.11 -20.23 -20.22
CA GLY A 170 -0.74 -21.34 -20.60
C GLY A 170 -1.48 -21.16 -21.94
N GLY A 171 -1.13 -20.13 -22.74
CA GLY A 171 -1.70 -19.87 -24.08
C GLY A 171 -3.14 -19.35 -24.04
N ARG A 172 -3.64 -18.88 -22.90
CA ARG A 172 -4.99 -18.36 -22.73
C ARG A 172 -5.01 -16.85 -22.51
N ILE A 173 -6.10 -16.21 -22.88
CA ILE A 173 -6.31 -14.80 -22.54
C ILE A 173 -6.84 -14.75 -21.10
N PRO A 174 -6.25 -13.96 -20.21
CA PRO A 174 -6.71 -13.79 -18.83
C PRO A 174 -8.18 -13.35 -18.78
N ASP A 175 -8.97 -14.09 -18.05
CA ASP A 175 -10.34 -13.76 -17.66
C ASP A 175 -10.43 -13.51 -16.16
N ASP A 176 -11.44 -12.76 -15.75
CA ASP A 176 -11.59 -12.30 -14.38
C ASP A 176 -11.64 -13.45 -13.36
N ALA A 177 -12.37 -14.53 -13.66
CA ALA A 177 -12.57 -15.64 -12.73
C ALA A 177 -11.30 -16.47 -12.55
N THR A 178 -10.61 -16.79 -13.64
CA THR A 178 -9.36 -17.58 -13.59
C THR A 178 -8.26 -16.81 -12.87
N VAL A 179 -8.10 -15.52 -13.18
CA VAL A 179 -7.08 -14.69 -12.54
C VAL A 179 -7.38 -14.50 -11.05
N ASP A 180 -8.62 -14.27 -10.64
CA ASP A 180 -9.00 -14.10 -9.24
C ASP A 180 -8.71 -15.38 -8.41
N VAL A 181 -9.11 -16.55 -8.92
CA VAL A 181 -8.85 -17.82 -8.23
C VAL A 181 -7.37 -18.11 -8.06
N LEU A 182 -6.57 -17.90 -9.11
CA LEU A 182 -5.12 -18.12 -9.06
C LEU A 182 -4.43 -17.10 -8.13
N ALA A 183 -4.81 -15.82 -8.20
CA ALA A 183 -4.24 -14.78 -7.36
C ALA A 183 -4.52 -15.05 -5.87
N ARG A 184 -5.74 -15.45 -5.50
CA ARG A 184 -6.07 -15.83 -4.11
C ARG A 184 -5.25 -17.02 -3.63
N ARG A 185 -5.05 -18.03 -4.49
CA ARG A 185 -4.22 -19.19 -4.16
C ARG A 185 -2.76 -18.79 -3.91
N MET A 186 -2.21 -17.90 -4.74
CA MET A 186 -0.85 -17.38 -4.57
C MET A 186 -0.71 -16.55 -3.30
N ALA A 187 -1.69 -15.68 -3.01
CA ALA A 187 -1.70 -14.87 -1.80
C ALA A 187 -1.79 -15.73 -0.53
N ALA A 188 -2.55 -16.84 -0.56
CA ALA A 188 -2.68 -17.77 0.57
C ALA A 188 -1.46 -18.67 0.75
N GLY A 189 -0.71 -18.97 -0.31
CA GLY A 189 0.49 -19.84 -0.30
C GLY A 189 1.82 -19.07 -0.26
N GLY A 190 1.80 -17.73 -0.36
CA GLY A 190 2.98 -16.90 -0.15
C GLY A 190 3.44 -16.96 1.32
N PRO A 191 4.75 -16.75 1.61
CA PRO A 191 5.20 -16.59 2.98
C PRO A 191 4.35 -15.48 3.60
N ALA A 192 3.74 -15.78 4.75
CA ALA A 192 3.05 -14.77 5.53
C ALA A 192 4.00 -13.57 5.63
N ALA A 193 3.56 -12.40 5.17
CA ALA A 193 4.32 -11.18 5.35
C ALA A 193 4.63 -11.15 6.84
N GLU A 194 5.90 -11.35 7.19
CA GLU A 194 6.36 -11.26 8.56
C GLU A 194 5.98 -9.85 9.01
N GLY A 195 4.85 -9.78 9.68
CA GLY A 195 4.49 -8.62 10.47
C GLY A 195 5.66 -8.40 11.37
N GLY A 196 6.35 -7.27 11.18
CA GLY A 196 7.53 -6.91 11.92
C GLY A 196 7.31 -7.18 13.40
N SER A 197 7.74 -8.35 13.85
CA SER A 197 7.86 -8.64 15.26
C SER A 197 8.87 -7.67 15.79
N GLY A 198 8.36 -6.75 16.60
CA GLY A 198 9.14 -5.80 17.33
C GLY A 198 10.39 -6.48 17.87
N GLN A 199 11.50 -5.94 17.47
CA GLN A 199 12.76 -6.19 18.13
C GLN A 199 12.56 -6.07 19.63
N ARG A 200 12.72 -7.22 20.28
CA ARG A 200 13.09 -7.24 21.68
C ARG A 200 14.45 -6.55 21.79
N LEU A 201 14.50 -5.51 22.52
CA LEU A 201 15.61 -5.14 23.39
C LEU A 201 15.05 -4.45 24.62
#